data_1dde0932c2f5323f0c378a2f60b62919
#
_entry.id   1dde0932c2f5323f0c378a2f60b62919
#
_cell.length_a   1.000
_cell.length_b   1.000
_cell.length_c   1.000
_cell.angle_alpha   90.00
_cell.angle_beta   90.00
_cell.angle_gamma   90.00
#
_symmetry.space_group_name_H-M   'P 1'
#
loop_
_entity.id
_entity.type
_entity.pdbx_description
1 polymer ?
#
loop_
_entity_poly.entity_id
_entity_poly.type
_entity_poly.pdbx_seq_one_letter_code
_entity_poly.pdbx_strand_id
1 'polypeptide(L)'
;MQEDQLDILIGAGRSFFETEEFYKKYSYYEKSYRIEHEYPRIMKGTELMAELQRNGEWAVQQSTRIYRRKFLQDNNVYYTEGQLHEDNYVTFMCMYLTDRTTAVKDVLFERRIRENSIMTQKVTHKNVEGYLVNFVQDLYLIADYRDVKKPNMDMGFPLDIARRDIKRTYRLLDEEEKKSLEERLTEEQKFYFDALIRREIEAEDRMDAKSKFLERVNRENKEVRQKQEIRILNLEQQLTKLEADRKQEQEKNDKLQQKIKETNKDLKKANKKIKEMKESTSWKIGRAITWPVRKLKTILRKFSHGIA
;
A
#
# COMPACT_ATOMS: atom_id res chain seq x y z
N MET A 1 -45.43 3.60 -20.07
CA MET A 1 -44.81 3.15 -21.32
C MET A 1 -45.63 3.52 -22.56
N GLN A 2 -46.90 3.16 -22.64
CA GLN A 2 -47.71 3.43 -23.84
C GLN A 2 -47.98 4.93 -24.00
N GLU A 3 -48.40 5.62 -22.97
CA GLU A 3 -48.66 7.07 -22.97
C GLU A 3 -47.41 7.88 -23.33
N ASP A 4 -46.26 7.49 -22.79
CA ASP A 4 -44.98 8.18 -23.02
C ASP A 4 -44.23 7.66 -24.26
N GLN A 5 -44.74 6.66 -24.94
CA GLN A 5 -44.11 6.02 -26.12
C GLN A 5 -42.66 5.59 -25.85
N LEU A 6 -42.37 5.06 -24.65
CA LEU A 6 -41.02 4.60 -24.31
C LEU A 6 -40.64 3.37 -25.11
N ASP A 7 -39.38 3.28 -25.50
CA ASP A 7 -38.76 2.08 -26.05
C ASP A 7 -38.39 1.11 -24.91
N ILE A 8 -37.84 1.69 -23.84
CA ILE A 8 -37.35 0.94 -22.69
C ILE A 8 -37.78 1.64 -21.38
N LEU A 9 -38.31 0.87 -20.44
CA LEU A 9 -38.50 1.29 -19.07
C LEU A 9 -37.61 0.41 -18.17
N ILE A 10 -36.79 1.02 -17.32
CA ILE A 10 -35.93 0.34 -16.36
C ILE A 10 -36.58 0.47 -14.98
N GLY A 11 -36.74 -0.63 -14.28
CA GLY A 11 -37.22 -0.64 -12.88
C GLY A 11 -36.18 -1.21 -11.94
N ALA A 12 -36.45 -1.05 -10.65
CA ALA A 12 -35.62 -1.66 -9.62
C ALA A 12 -35.80 -3.19 -9.55
N GLY A 13 -34.83 -3.85 -8.97
CA GLY A 13 -34.93 -5.24 -8.54
C GLY A 13 -34.59 -5.39 -7.08
N ARG A 14 -35.01 -6.52 -6.51
CA ARG A 14 -34.71 -6.88 -5.12
C ARG A 14 -34.16 -8.30 -5.07
N SER A 15 -33.07 -8.51 -4.32
CA SER A 15 -32.54 -9.84 -4.06
C SER A 15 -33.04 -10.36 -2.73
N PHE A 16 -33.39 -11.65 -2.68
CA PHE A 16 -33.64 -12.38 -1.44
C PHE A 16 -32.80 -13.66 -1.42
N PHE A 17 -32.50 -14.15 -0.23
CA PHE A 17 -31.54 -15.22 0.00
C PHE A 17 -32.25 -16.45 0.52
N GLU A 18 -31.92 -17.61 0.01
CA GLU A 18 -32.54 -18.88 0.37
C GLU A 18 -32.23 -19.29 1.83
N THR A 19 -31.00 -18.96 2.28
CA THR A 19 -30.55 -19.22 3.65
C THR A 19 -29.75 -18.06 4.21
N GLU A 20 -29.60 -18.03 5.54
CA GLU A 20 -28.75 -17.04 6.21
C GLU A 20 -27.25 -17.16 5.82
N GLU A 21 -26.79 -18.38 5.52
CA GLU A 21 -25.44 -18.62 5.02
C GLU A 21 -25.20 -17.93 3.66
N PHE A 22 -26.18 -18.07 2.75
CA PHE A 22 -26.16 -17.36 1.46
C PHE A 22 -26.20 -15.85 1.63
N TYR A 23 -26.97 -15.34 2.57
CA TYR A 23 -26.96 -13.93 2.89
C TYR A 23 -25.56 -13.46 3.33
N LYS A 24 -24.92 -14.15 4.26
CA LYS A 24 -23.55 -13.81 4.72
C LYS A 24 -22.53 -13.80 3.59
N LYS A 25 -22.63 -14.75 2.67
CA LYS A 25 -21.67 -14.90 1.56
C LYS A 25 -21.93 -13.95 0.39
N TYR A 26 -23.18 -13.65 0.11
CA TYR A 26 -23.62 -12.95 -1.10
C TYR A 26 -24.42 -11.68 -0.82
N SER A 27 -24.33 -11.10 0.39
CA SER A 27 -25.07 -9.90 0.79
C SER A 27 -24.86 -8.68 -0.12
N TYR A 28 -23.74 -8.61 -0.86
CA TYR A 28 -23.50 -7.56 -1.84
C TYR A 28 -24.56 -7.52 -2.96
N TYR A 29 -25.24 -8.64 -3.26
CA TYR A 29 -26.36 -8.65 -4.21
C TYR A 29 -27.61 -7.93 -3.70
N GLU A 30 -27.74 -7.64 -2.42
CA GLU A 30 -28.86 -6.91 -1.87
C GLU A 30 -29.03 -5.51 -2.49
N LYS A 31 -27.92 -4.89 -2.87
CA LYS A 31 -27.88 -3.55 -3.47
C LYS A 31 -27.80 -3.54 -4.99
N SER A 32 -27.61 -4.69 -5.63
CA SER A 32 -27.21 -4.77 -7.04
C SER A 32 -28.24 -4.26 -8.05
N TYR A 33 -29.51 -4.12 -7.65
CA TYR A 33 -30.59 -3.75 -8.60
C TYR A 33 -31.45 -2.62 -8.05
N ARG A 34 -30.97 -1.85 -7.09
CA ARG A 34 -31.70 -0.74 -6.50
C ARG A 34 -31.67 0.46 -7.43
N ILE A 35 -32.79 1.18 -7.51
CA ILE A 35 -32.88 2.52 -8.08
C ILE A 35 -33.38 3.42 -6.95
N GLU A 36 -32.52 4.29 -6.46
CA GLU A 36 -32.80 5.18 -5.32
C GLU A 36 -32.99 6.63 -5.77
N HIS A 37 -32.44 7.00 -6.93
CA HIS A 37 -32.60 8.32 -7.53
C HIS A 37 -33.85 8.43 -8.41
N GLU A 38 -34.31 9.68 -8.63
CA GLU A 38 -35.42 9.96 -9.52
C GLU A 38 -34.90 10.27 -10.94
N TYR A 39 -35.57 9.69 -11.95
CA TYR A 39 -35.27 9.93 -13.38
C TYR A 39 -36.54 10.44 -14.06
N PRO A 40 -36.96 11.70 -13.79
CA PRO A 40 -38.29 12.19 -14.12
C PRO A 40 -38.48 12.52 -15.63
N ARG A 41 -37.40 12.46 -16.40
CA ARG A 41 -37.44 12.82 -17.84
C ARG A 41 -37.21 11.61 -18.73
N ILE A 42 -37.79 11.68 -19.92
CA ILE A 42 -37.46 10.74 -21.00
C ILE A 42 -36.13 11.18 -21.62
N MET A 43 -35.18 10.24 -21.69
CA MET A 43 -33.80 10.46 -22.11
C MET A 43 -33.40 9.52 -23.23
N LYS A 44 -32.31 9.84 -23.92
CA LYS A 44 -31.58 8.86 -24.75
C LYS A 44 -31.01 7.77 -23.84
N GLY A 45 -30.96 6.55 -24.35
CA GLY A 45 -30.43 5.45 -23.55
C GLY A 45 -28.98 5.65 -23.08
N THR A 46 -28.13 6.26 -23.93
CA THR A 46 -26.74 6.61 -23.57
C THR A 46 -26.66 7.63 -22.42
N GLU A 47 -27.58 8.60 -22.38
CA GLU A 47 -27.65 9.60 -21.31
C GLU A 47 -28.11 8.96 -20.00
N LEU A 48 -29.18 8.15 -20.04
CA LEU A 48 -29.68 7.44 -18.86
C LEU A 48 -28.67 6.44 -18.33
N MET A 49 -27.98 5.71 -19.21
CA MET A 49 -26.93 4.78 -18.82
C MET A 49 -25.81 5.50 -18.06
N ALA A 50 -25.38 6.67 -18.53
CA ALA A 50 -24.37 7.47 -17.86
C ALA A 50 -24.84 8.00 -16.49
N GLU A 51 -26.13 8.39 -16.37
CA GLU A 51 -26.71 8.83 -15.10
C GLU A 51 -26.84 7.68 -14.08
N LEU A 52 -27.42 6.53 -14.49
CA LEU A 52 -27.50 5.34 -13.66
C LEU A 52 -26.15 4.89 -13.12
N GLN A 53 -25.13 5.03 -13.96
CA GLN A 53 -23.78 4.66 -13.63
C GLN A 53 -23.12 5.61 -12.64
N ARG A 54 -23.24 6.93 -12.83
CA ARG A 54 -22.76 7.92 -11.86
C ARG A 54 -23.38 7.74 -10.48
N ASN A 55 -24.61 7.25 -10.44
CA ASN A 55 -25.37 6.96 -9.22
C ASN A 55 -25.09 5.54 -8.65
N GLY A 56 -24.30 4.70 -9.34
CA GLY A 56 -24.03 3.30 -8.93
C GLY A 56 -25.25 2.37 -9.09
N GLU A 57 -26.21 2.74 -9.95
CA GLU A 57 -27.49 2.05 -10.17
C GLU A 57 -27.57 1.30 -11.50
N TRP A 58 -26.50 1.33 -12.29
CA TRP A 58 -26.43 0.60 -13.54
C TRP A 58 -26.33 -0.91 -13.32
N ALA A 59 -27.22 -1.65 -13.94
CA ALA A 59 -27.18 -3.11 -13.99
C ALA A 59 -27.56 -3.61 -15.40
N VAL A 60 -26.95 -4.71 -15.84
CA VAL A 60 -27.23 -5.34 -17.15
C VAL A 60 -28.41 -6.29 -17.12
N GLN A 61 -28.96 -6.57 -15.92
CA GLN A 61 -30.01 -7.55 -15.73
C GLN A 61 -31.27 -7.26 -16.56
N GLN A 62 -31.60 -8.15 -17.48
CA GLN A 62 -32.74 -7.97 -18.38
C GLN A 62 -34.09 -7.98 -17.67
N SER A 63 -34.24 -8.76 -16.59
CA SER A 63 -35.48 -8.87 -15.83
C SER A 63 -35.92 -7.59 -15.12
N THR A 64 -35.06 -6.57 -15.05
CA THR A 64 -35.40 -5.25 -14.53
C THR A 64 -35.88 -4.30 -15.63
N ARG A 65 -36.08 -4.76 -16.86
CA ARG A 65 -36.44 -3.93 -18.02
C ARG A 65 -37.72 -4.38 -18.69
N ILE A 66 -38.46 -3.41 -19.19
CA ILE A 66 -39.61 -3.62 -20.04
C ILE A 66 -39.29 -2.97 -21.39
N TYR A 67 -39.40 -3.75 -22.45
CA TYR A 67 -39.08 -3.31 -23.80
C TYR A 67 -40.35 -3.19 -24.66
N ARG A 68 -40.40 -2.17 -25.51
CA ARG A 68 -41.37 -2.12 -26.54
C ARG A 68 -40.98 -3.13 -27.65
N ARG A 69 -41.84 -4.12 -27.89
CA ARG A 69 -41.55 -5.21 -28.83
C ARG A 69 -41.17 -4.69 -30.24
N LYS A 70 -41.86 -3.65 -30.75
CA LYS A 70 -41.55 -3.07 -32.04
C LYS A 70 -40.14 -2.48 -32.10
N PHE A 71 -39.65 -1.87 -31.01
CA PHE A 71 -38.28 -1.36 -30.90
C PHE A 71 -37.27 -2.47 -31.08
N LEU A 72 -37.46 -3.63 -30.40
CA LEU A 72 -36.56 -4.78 -30.56
C LEU A 72 -36.56 -5.34 -31.98
N GLN A 73 -37.73 -5.43 -32.58
CA GLN A 73 -37.89 -5.94 -33.97
C GLN A 73 -37.25 -5.00 -35.00
N ASP A 74 -37.52 -3.68 -34.91
CA ASP A 74 -37.01 -2.68 -35.85
C ASP A 74 -35.48 -2.57 -35.80
N ASN A 75 -34.87 -2.88 -34.66
CA ASN A 75 -33.43 -2.84 -34.47
C ASN A 75 -32.75 -4.22 -34.54
N ASN A 76 -33.46 -5.27 -34.93
CA ASN A 76 -32.94 -6.65 -35.02
C ASN A 76 -32.20 -7.11 -33.72
N VAL A 77 -32.79 -6.80 -32.58
CA VAL A 77 -32.20 -7.18 -31.28
C VAL A 77 -32.49 -8.64 -30.96
N TYR A 78 -31.44 -9.46 -30.89
CA TYR A 78 -31.50 -10.88 -30.58
C TYR A 78 -30.37 -11.26 -29.64
N TYR A 79 -30.60 -12.34 -28.84
CA TYR A 79 -29.56 -12.96 -28.03
C TYR A 79 -28.68 -13.87 -28.88
N THR A 80 -27.39 -13.90 -28.57
CA THR A 80 -26.48 -14.87 -29.19
C THR A 80 -26.66 -16.22 -28.51
N GLU A 81 -27.02 -17.24 -29.28
CA GLU A 81 -27.24 -18.59 -28.76
C GLU A 81 -25.95 -19.23 -28.23
N GLY A 82 -26.05 -19.89 -27.07
CA GLY A 82 -24.94 -20.63 -26.47
C GLY A 82 -23.84 -19.78 -25.82
N GLN A 83 -23.97 -18.45 -25.82
CA GLN A 83 -23.04 -17.54 -25.20
C GLN A 83 -23.41 -17.30 -23.71
N LEU A 84 -22.43 -17.28 -22.83
CA LEU A 84 -22.60 -16.77 -21.47
C LEU A 84 -22.53 -15.23 -21.47
N HIS A 85 -23.30 -14.59 -20.57
CA HIS A 85 -23.34 -13.13 -20.44
C HIS A 85 -23.89 -12.41 -21.70
N GLU A 86 -24.72 -13.06 -22.46
CA GLU A 86 -25.37 -12.56 -23.69
C GLU A 86 -26.22 -11.32 -23.42
N ASP A 87 -26.69 -11.15 -22.18
CA ASP A 87 -27.45 -10.02 -21.72
C ASP A 87 -26.64 -8.71 -21.69
N ASN A 88 -25.33 -8.76 -21.57
CA ASN A 88 -24.49 -7.56 -21.58
C ASN A 88 -24.57 -6.84 -22.94
N TYR A 89 -24.33 -7.55 -24.04
CA TYR A 89 -24.42 -6.97 -25.38
C TYR A 89 -25.82 -6.46 -25.70
N VAL A 90 -26.85 -7.28 -25.43
CA VAL A 90 -28.25 -6.90 -25.70
C VAL A 90 -28.62 -5.64 -24.90
N THR A 91 -28.24 -5.56 -23.64
CA THR A 91 -28.47 -4.35 -22.82
C THR A 91 -27.76 -3.14 -23.41
N PHE A 92 -26.49 -3.28 -23.75
CA PHE A 92 -25.71 -2.20 -24.33
C PHE A 92 -26.32 -1.74 -25.67
N MET A 93 -26.59 -2.67 -26.59
CA MET A 93 -27.23 -2.39 -27.88
C MET A 93 -28.54 -1.64 -27.70
N CYS A 94 -29.42 -2.12 -26.83
CA CYS A 94 -30.72 -1.46 -26.58
C CYS A 94 -30.56 -0.04 -26.07
N MET A 95 -29.66 0.16 -25.08
CA MET A 95 -29.41 1.51 -24.54
C MET A 95 -28.67 2.42 -25.52
N TYR A 96 -27.83 1.88 -26.37
CA TYR A 96 -27.16 2.64 -27.43
C TYR A 96 -28.13 3.12 -28.51
N LEU A 97 -29.12 2.30 -28.87
CA LEU A 97 -30.04 2.57 -29.98
C LEU A 97 -31.27 3.39 -29.57
N THR A 98 -31.73 3.32 -28.33
CA THR A 98 -32.97 4.01 -27.92
C THR A 98 -32.74 5.50 -27.70
N ASP A 99 -33.73 6.30 -28.15
CA ASP A 99 -33.82 7.73 -27.84
C ASP A 99 -34.92 8.02 -26.78
N ARG A 100 -35.65 7.00 -26.29
CA ARG A 100 -36.82 7.18 -25.43
C ARG A 100 -36.82 6.14 -24.29
N THR A 101 -36.10 6.45 -23.22
CA THR A 101 -36.03 5.58 -22.02
C THR A 101 -36.08 6.40 -20.74
N THR A 102 -36.47 5.75 -19.65
CA THR A 102 -36.39 6.28 -18.29
C THR A 102 -36.25 5.16 -17.30
N ALA A 103 -36.00 5.49 -16.03
CA ALA A 103 -35.93 4.54 -14.94
C ALA A 103 -36.88 4.93 -13.80
N VAL A 104 -37.41 3.92 -13.11
CA VAL A 104 -38.36 4.09 -11.99
C VAL A 104 -37.90 3.24 -10.78
N LYS A 105 -38.33 3.65 -9.60
CA LYS A 105 -38.02 2.95 -8.33
C LYS A 105 -38.87 1.70 -8.10
N ASP A 106 -39.90 1.49 -8.93
CA ASP A 106 -40.77 0.33 -8.81
C ASP A 106 -39.99 -0.97 -8.99
N VAL A 107 -40.17 -1.91 -8.06
CA VAL A 107 -39.53 -3.22 -8.11
C VAL A 107 -40.23 -4.09 -9.15
N LEU A 108 -39.58 -4.29 -10.29
CA LEU A 108 -40.09 -5.13 -11.38
C LEU A 108 -39.60 -6.58 -11.29
N PHE A 109 -38.56 -6.84 -10.49
CA PHE A 109 -37.92 -8.14 -10.43
C PHE A 109 -37.48 -8.50 -9.02
N GLU A 110 -37.76 -9.75 -8.61
CA GLU A 110 -37.25 -10.35 -7.38
C GLU A 110 -36.30 -11.49 -7.71
N ARG A 111 -35.06 -11.40 -7.27
CA ARG A 111 -34.01 -12.37 -7.53
C ARG A 111 -33.78 -13.25 -6.31
N ARG A 112 -33.97 -14.55 -6.49
CA ARG A 112 -33.58 -15.55 -5.50
C ARG A 112 -32.10 -15.90 -5.63
N ILE A 113 -31.32 -15.68 -4.57
CA ILE A 113 -29.92 -16.13 -4.47
C ILE A 113 -29.94 -17.54 -3.85
N ARG A 114 -29.49 -18.52 -4.61
CA ARG A 114 -29.52 -19.93 -4.27
C ARG A 114 -28.28 -20.66 -4.73
N GLU A 115 -28.09 -21.87 -4.23
CA GLU A 115 -27.04 -22.77 -4.65
C GLU A 115 -27.18 -23.19 -6.12
N ASN A 116 -26.07 -23.54 -6.74
CA ASN A 116 -25.99 -24.06 -8.12
C ASN A 116 -26.63 -23.14 -9.18
N SER A 117 -26.68 -21.82 -8.92
CA SER A 117 -27.01 -20.87 -9.97
C SER A 117 -25.76 -20.56 -10.82
N ILE A 118 -25.95 -20.13 -12.07
CA ILE A 118 -24.84 -19.70 -12.97
C ILE A 118 -23.87 -18.73 -12.26
N MET A 119 -24.40 -17.85 -11.41
CA MET A 119 -23.59 -16.83 -10.69
C MET A 119 -22.84 -17.39 -9.47
N THR A 120 -23.14 -18.60 -9.01
CA THR A 120 -22.48 -19.24 -7.86
C THR A 120 -21.57 -20.39 -8.25
N GLN A 121 -21.51 -20.73 -9.55
CA GLN A 121 -20.62 -21.76 -10.08
C GLN A 121 -19.19 -21.27 -10.22
N LYS A 122 -18.25 -22.23 -10.37
CA LYS A 122 -16.86 -21.94 -10.67
C LYS A 122 -16.75 -21.19 -12.01
N VAL A 123 -15.94 -20.15 -12.03
CA VAL A 123 -15.61 -19.40 -13.25
C VAL A 123 -14.79 -20.31 -14.18
N THR A 124 -15.13 -20.30 -15.47
CA THR A 124 -14.46 -21.07 -16.52
C THR A 124 -14.08 -20.17 -17.71
N HIS A 125 -13.32 -20.71 -18.67
CA HIS A 125 -12.98 -20.00 -19.91
C HIS A 125 -14.20 -19.41 -20.62
N LYS A 126 -15.37 -20.10 -20.56
CA LYS A 126 -16.62 -19.64 -21.19
C LYS A 126 -17.10 -18.28 -20.66
N ASN A 127 -16.81 -17.96 -19.40
CA ASN A 127 -17.17 -16.66 -18.84
C ASN A 127 -16.32 -15.54 -19.47
N VAL A 128 -15.01 -15.77 -19.65
CA VAL A 128 -14.12 -14.79 -20.29
C VAL A 128 -14.44 -14.66 -21.78
N GLU A 129 -14.66 -15.79 -22.46
CA GLU A 129 -15.07 -15.84 -23.87
C GLU A 129 -16.34 -15.03 -24.10
N GLY A 130 -17.38 -15.24 -23.26
CA GLY A 130 -18.64 -14.50 -23.37
C GLY A 130 -18.46 -12.99 -23.18
N TYR A 131 -17.71 -12.54 -22.18
CA TYR A 131 -17.42 -11.10 -22.02
C TYR A 131 -16.59 -10.53 -23.16
N LEU A 132 -15.62 -11.29 -23.69
CA LEU A 132 -14.80 -10.86 -24.83
C LEU A 132 -15.62 -10.73 -26.12
N VAL A 133 -16.50 -11.68 -26.38
CA VAL A 133 -17.44 -11.61 -27.54
C VAL A 133 -18.31 -10.36 -27.44
N ASN A 134 -18.91 -10.11 -26.27
CA ASN A 134 -19.70 -8.90 -26.03
C ASN A 134 -18.88 -7.62 -26.30
N PHE A 135 -17.66 -7.56 -25.78
CA PHE A 135 -16.78 -6.42 -25.96
C PHE A 135 -16.49 -6.13 -27.45
N VAL A 136 -16.21 -7.18 -28.23
CA VAL A 136 -15.99 -7.04 -29.67
C VAL A 136 -17.27 -6.60 -30.40
N GLN A 137 -18.42 -7.16 -30.04
CA GLN A 137 -19.73 -6.77 -30.57
C GLN A 137 -20.06 -5.30 -30.24
N ASP A 138 -19.76 -4.84 -29.03
CA ASP A 138 -19.94 -3.42 -28.64
C ASP A 138 -19.06 -2.48 -29.48
N LEU A 139 -17.81 -2.88 -29.77
CA LEU A 139 -16.93 -2.10 -30.65
C LEU A 139 -17.47 -1.99 -32.07
N TYR A 140 -17.99 -3.08 -32.64
CA TYR A 140 -18.60 -3.06 -33.94
C TYR A 140 -19.88 -2.21 -33.98
N LEU A 141 -20.74 -2.35 -32.98
CA LEU A 141 -21.96 -1.54 -32.88
C LEU A 141 -21.61 -0.05 -32.84
N ILE A 142 -20.63 0.37 -32.05
CA ILE A 142 -20.17 1.76 -32.00
C ILE A 142 -19.61 2.21 -33.35
N ALA A 143 -18.81 1.36 -34.01
CA ALA A 143 -18.24 1.69 -35.30
C ALA A 143 -19.32 1.86 -36.39
N ASP A 144 -20.31 0.96 -36.44
CA ASP A 144 -21.40 0.97 -37.43
C ASP A 144 -22.31 2.20 -37.28
N TYR A 145 -22.56 2.65 -36.05
CA TYR A 145 -23.46 3.79 -35.78
C TYR A 145 -22.71 5.10 -35.51
N ARG A 146 -21.40 5.17 -35.65
CA ARG A 146 -20.58 6.35 -35.36
C ARG A 146 -21.02 7.60 -36.09
N ASP A 147 -21.43 7.47 -37.34
CA ASP A 147 -21.81 8.61 -38.17
C ASP A 147 -23.27 9.00 -37.97
N VAL A 148 -24.11 8.10 -37.46
CA VAL A 148 -25.55 8.31 -37.22
C VAL A 148 -25.82 8.83 -35.81
N LYS A 149 -25.12 8.21 -34.80
CA LYS A 149 -25.21 8.62 -33.43
C LYS A 149 -23.81 9.05 -32.99
N LYS A 150 -23.58 10.37 -32.90
CA LYS A 150 -22.32 10.87 -32.36
C LYS A 150 -22.10 10.24 -30.96
N PRO A 151 -21.05 9.45 -30.78
CA PRO A 151 -20.80 8.85 -29.47
C PRO A 151 -20.65 9.99 -28.46
N ASN A 152 -21.47 9.97 -27.44
CA ASN A 152 -21.25 10.79 -26.28
C ASN A 152 -19.90 10.35 -25.66
N MET A 153 -19.11 11.25 -25.13
CA MET A 153 -17.83 10.93 -24.47
C MET A 153 -17.98 9.84 -23.39
N ASP A 154 -19.18 9.71 -22.83
CA ASP A 154 -19.53 8.70 -21.82
C ASP A 154 -19.58 7.25 -22.35
N MET A 155 -19.45 7.01 -23.67
CA MET A 155 -19.45 5.66 -24.26
C MET A 155 -18.18 4.85 -23.95
N GLY A 156 -17.10 5.48 -23.51
CA GLY A 156 -15.91 4.77 -23.01
C GLY A 156 -16.21 3.89 -21.81
N PHE A 157 -17.19 4.27 -21.01
CA PHE A 157 -17.47 3.61 -19.76
C PHE A 157 -18.04 2.16 -19.89
N PRO A 158 -19.02 1.84 -20.75
CA PRO A 158 -19.45 0.47 -20.97
C PRO A 158 -18.30 -0.43 -21.43
N LEU A 159 -17.44 0.08 -22.32
CA LEU A 159 -16.24 -0.63 -22.76
C LEU A 159 -15.25 -0.83 -21.62
N ASP A 160 -15.06 0.14 -20.74
CA ASP A 160 -14.21 0.01 -19.56
C ASP A 160 -14.76 -1.00 -18.55
N ILE A 161 -16.09 -1.08 -18.38
CA ILE A 161 -16.72 -2.13 -17.58
C ILE A 161 -16.43 -3.50 -18.18
N ALA A 162 -16.69 -3.67 -19.48
CA ALA A 162 -16.47 -4.94 -20.18
C ALA A 162 -15.00 -5.37 -20.06
N ARG A 163 -14.05 -4.49 -20.29
CA ARG A 163 -12.60 -4.74 -20.09
C ARG A 163 -12.28 -5.14 -18.66
N ARG A 164 -12.81 -4.45 -17.67
CA ARG A 164 -12.64 -4.76 -16.25
C ARG A 164 -13.19 -6.15 -15.90
N ASP A 165 -14.37 -6.49 -16.42
CA ASP A 165 -15.00 -7.78 -16.16
C ASP A 165 -14.23 -8.93 -16.84
N ILE A 166 -13.71 -8.73 -18.05
CA ILE A 166 -12.79 -9.68 -18.72
C ILE A 166 -11.55 -9.90 -17.86
N LYS A 167 -10.86 -8.83 -17.45
CA LYS A 167 -9.63 -8.92 -16.63
C LYS A 167 -9.87 -9.63 -15.31
N ARG A 168 -10.92 -9.22 -14.59
CA ARG A 168 -11.29 -9.82 -13.29
C ARG A 168 -11.57 -11.31 -13.45
N THR A 169 -12.32 -11.68 -14.46
CA THR A 169 -12.74 -13.07 -14.71
C THR A 169 -11.55 -13.93 -15.15
N TYR A 170 -10.70 -13.41 -16.04
CA TYR A 170 -9.48 -14.09 -16.49
C TYR A 170 -8.51 -14.39 -15.33
N ARG A 171 -8.36 -13.46 -14.36
CA ARG A 171 -7.53 -13.67 -13.17
C ARG A 171 -8.05 -14.79 -12.24
N LEU A 172 -9.30 -15.17 -12.35
CA LEU A 172 -9.90 -16.27 -11.58
C LEU A 172 -9.70 -17.65 -12.25
N LEU A 173 -9.24 -17.70 -13.50
CA LEU A 173 -8.99 -18.94 -14.21
C LEU A 173 -7.70 -19.60 -13.70
N ASP A 174 -7.73 -20.93 -13.57
CA ASP A 174 -6.52 -21.72 -13.45
C ASP A 174 -5.82 -21.88 -14.82
N GLU A 175 -4.64 -22.48 -14.84
CA GLU A 175 -3.83 -22.59 -16.06
C GLU A 175 -4.47 -23.48 -17.13
N GLU A 176 -5.27 -24.50 -16.76
CA GLU A 176 -5.99 -25.36 -17.68
C GLU A 176 -7.11 -24.58 -18.39
N GLU A 177 -7.87 -23.79 -17.62
CA GLU A 177 -8.92 -22.94 -18.17
C GLU A 177 -8.35 -21.81 -19.05
N LYS A 178 -7.19 -21.25 -18.70
CA LYS A 178 -6.50 -20.25 -19.55
C LYS A 178 -6.08 -20.86 -20.88
N LYS A 179 -5.51 -22.07 -20.85
CA LYS A 179 -5.15 -22.80 -22.08
C LYS A 179 -6.39 -23.10 -22.94
N SER A 180 -7.46 -23.57 -22.32
CA SER A 180 -8.74 -23.83 -23.00
C SER A 180 -9.29 -22.55 -23.65
N LEU A 181 -9.17 -21.40 -23.01
CA LEU A 181 -9.54 -20.10 -23.59
C LEU A 181 -8.73 -19.82 -24.86
N GLU A 182 -7.40 -19.92 -24.80
CA GLU A 182 -6.51 -19.64 -25.92
C GLU A 182 -6.78 -20.53 -27.14
N GLU A 183 -7.11 -21.81 -26.92
CA GLU A 183 -7.44 -22.77 -27.99
C GLU A 183 -8.79 -22.44 -28.67
N ARG A 184 -9.71 -21.80 -27.97
CA ARG A 184 -11.08 -21.53 -28.46
C ARG A 184 -11.27 -20.18 -29.10
N LEU A 185 -10.49 -19.18 -28.72
CA LEU A 185 -10.61 -17.83 -29.29
C LEU A 185 -10.28 -17.85 -30.79
N THR A 186 -11.09 -17.14 -31.57
CA THR A 186 -10.75 -16.83 -32.97
C THR A 186 -9.52 -15.93 -33.04
N GLU A 187 -8.87 -15.86 -34.20
CA GLU A 187 -7.70 -14.97 -34.39
C GLU A 187 -8.02 -13.49 -34.11
N GLU A 188 -9.23 -13.06 -34.46
CA GLU A 188 -9.71 -11.72 -34.18
C GLU A 188 -9.88 -11.50 -32.66
N GLN A 189 -10.53 -12.43 -31.96
CA GLN A 189 -10.71 -12.37 -30.52
C GLN A 189 -9.36 -12.39 -29.77
N LYS A 190 -8.40 -13.19 -30.22
CA LYS A 190 -7.02 -13.19 -29.70
C LYS A 190 -6.38 -11.84 -29.89
N PHE A 191 -6.49 -11.24 -31.06
CA PHE A 191 -5.94 -9.92 -31.32
C PHE A 191 -6.48 -8.86 -30.33
N TYR A 192 -7.79 -8.79 -30.14
CA TYR A 192 -8.39 -7.85 -29.19
C TYR A 192 -8.01 -8.18 -27.75
N PHE A 193 -8.01 -9.46 -27.38
CA PHE A 193 -7.61 -9.89 -26.04
C PHE A 193 -6.16 -9.52 -25.73
N ASP A 194 -5.23 -9.79 -26.63
CA ASP A 194 -3.81 -9.49 -26.45
C ASP A 194 -3.53 -7.99 -26.45
N ALA A 195 -4.12 -7.26 -27.41
CA ALA A 195 -3.84 -5.85 -27.57
C ALA A 195 -4.43 -4.98 -26.45
N LEU A 196 -5.63 -5.30 -25.97
CA LEU A 196 -6.40 -4.43 -25.09
C LEU A 196 -6.53 -4.96 -23.66
N ILE A 197 -6.41 -6.27 -23.46
CA ILE A 197 -6.66 -6.92 -22.16
C ILE A 197 -5.37 -7.48 -21.57
N ARG A 198 -4.67 -8.38 -22.27
CA ARG A 198 -3.48 -9.07 -21.74
C ARG A 198 -2.37 -8.08 -21.39
N ARG A 199 -2.07 -7.12 -22.26
CA ARG A 199 -1.05 -6.09 -22.00
C ARG A 199 -1.38 -5.24 -20.77
N GLU A 200 -2.65 -4.96 -20.57
CA GLU A 200 -3.10 -4.19 -19.39
C GLU A 200 -2.94 -5.01 -18.10
N ILE A 201 -3.33 -6.30 -18.12
CA ILE A 201 -3.11 -7.25 -17.01
C ILE A 201 -1.62 -7.30 -16.64
N GLU A 202 -0.74 -7.50 -17.62
CA GLU A 202 0.70 -7.56 -17.40
C GLU A 202 1.27 -6.24 -16.86
N ALA A 203 0.75 -5.10 -17.30
CA ALA A 203 1.18 -3.80 -16.79
C ALA A 203 0.75 -3.59 -15.33
N GLU A 204 -0.49 -3.95 -14.99
CA GLU A 204 -1.00 -3.91 -13.62
C GLU A 204 -0.19 -4.83 -12.70
N ASP A 205 0.09 -6.06 -13.12
CA ASP A 205 0.87 -7.02 -12.34
C ASP A 205 2.32 -6.55 -12.11
N ARG A 206 2.95 -5.90 -13.12
CA ARG A 206 4.26 -5.27 -12.96
C ARG A 206 4.22 -4.10 -11.96
N MET A 207 3.16 -3.28 -11.99
CA MET A 207 2.98 -2.18 -11.04
C MET A 207 2.77 -2.69 -9.61
N ASP A 208 1.96 -3.71 -9.43
CA ASP A 208 1.72 -4.34 -8.13
C ASP A 208 3.01 -4.96 -7.55
N ALA A 209 3.79 -5.66 -8.39
CA ALA A 209 5.08 -6.20 -7.99
C ALA A 209 6.05 -5.10 -7.56
N LYS A 210 6.10 -3.99 -8.32
CA LYS A 210 6.91 -2.81 -7.97
C LYS A 210 6.47 -2.15 -6.67
N SER A 211 5.16 -2.01 -6.47
CA SER A 211 4.59 -1.45 -5.23
C SER A 211 4.97 -2.30 -4.02
N LYS A 212 4.77 -3.61 -4.08
CA LYS A 212 5.16 -4.56 -3.02
C LYS A 212 6.65 -4.53 -2.74
N PHE A 213 7.47 -4.40 -3.78
CA PHE A 213 8.93 -4.24 -3.62
C PHE A 213 9.27 -2.95 -2.87
N LEU A 214 8.68 -1.80 -3.26
CA LEU A 214 8.90 -0.52 -2.60
C LEU A 214 8.43 -0.53 -1.13
N GLU A 215 7.30 -1.14 -0.84
CA GLU A 215 6.81 -1.31 0.54
C GLU A 215 7.80 -2.11 1.40
N ARG A 216 8.37 -3.20 0.85
CA ARG A 216 9.39 -3.99 1.53
C ARG A 216 10.64 -3.16 1.81
N VAL A 217 11.17 -2.46 0.80
CA VAL A 217 12.34 -1.59 0.96
C VAL A 217 12.11 -0.48 1.98
N ASN A 218 10.92 0.15 1.96
CA ASN A 218 10.57 1.17 2.93
C ASN A 218 10.50 0.61 4.38
N ARG A 219 10.00 -0.61 4.55
CA ARG A 219 9.99 -1.28 5.85
C ARG A 219 11.40 -1.56 6.35
N GLU A 220 12.25 -2.14 5.50
CA GLU A 220 13.65 -2.41 5.81
C GLU A 220 14.41 -1.12 6.17
N ASN A 221 14.24 -0.06 5.40
CA ASN A 221 14.84 1.25 5.67
C ASN A 221 14.36 1.84 7.01
N LYS A 222 13.10 1.67 7.36
CA LYS A 222 12.56 2.12 8.65
C LYS A 222 13.21 1.38 9.81
N GLU A 223 13.38 0.07 9.69
CA GLU A 223 14.07 -0.75 10.71
C GLU A 223 15.54 -0.35 10.87
N VAL A 224 16.24 -0.09 9.77
CA VAL A 224 17.63 0.39 9.81
C VAL A 224 17.72 1.74 10.50
N ARG A 225 16.85 2.68 10.17
CA ARG A 225 16.81 4.00 10.84
C ARG A 225 16.57 3.86 12.35
N GLN A 226 15.61 3.05 12.76
CA GLN A 226 15.35 2.80 14.18
C GLN A 226 16.58 2.23 14.91
N LYS A 227 17.29 1.27 14.30
CA LYS A 227 18.52 0.71 14.86
C LYS A 227 19.63 1.77 14.96
N GLN A 228 19.74 2.65 13.97
CA GLN A 228 20.70 3.76 14.00
C GLN A 228 20.37 4.78 15.10
N GLU A 229 19.11 5.15 15.26
CA GLU A 229 18.65 6.05 16.34
C GLU A 229 18.97 5.51 17.72
N ILE A 230 18.69 4.22 17.97
CA ILE A 230 19.05 3.55 19.24
C ILE A 230 20.57 3.58 19.45
N ARG A 231 21.35 3.34 18.39
CA ARG A 231 22.82 3.38 18.47
C ARG A 231 23.34 4.78 18.79
N ILE A 232 22.77 5.80 18.18
CA ILE A 232 23.12 7.21 18.45
C ILE A 232 22.80 7.54 19.91
N LEU A 233 21.63 7.20 20.41
CA LEU A 233 21.23 7.43 21.79
C LEU A 233 22.19 6.75 22.80
N ASN A 234 22.58 5.51 22.54
CA ASN A 234 23.55 4.80 23.36
C ASN A 234 24.94 5.46 23.37
N LEU A 235 25.39 5.94 22.20
CA LEU A 235 26.66 6.67 22.09
C LEU A 235 26.64 8.01 22.84
N GLU A 236 25.55 8.74 22.76
CA GLU A 236 25.34 10.00 23.49
C GLU A 236 25.38 9.78 25.01
N GLN A 237 24.76 8.71 25.52
CA GLN A 237 24.84 8.32 26.92
C GLN A 237 26.27 7.97 27.36
N GLN A 238 27.01 7.24 26.53
CA GLN A 238 28.41 6.92 26.81
C GLN A 238 29.29 8.18 26.82
N LEU A 239 29.07 9.08 25.88
CA LEU A 239 29.79 10.36 25.82
C LEU A 239 29.55 11.21 27.07
N THR A 240 28.30 11.35 27.48
CA THR A 240 27.93 12.07 28.72
C THR A 240 28.62 11.49 29.97
N LYS A 241 28.70 10.16 30.05
CA LYS A 241 29.39 9.50 31.14
C LYS A 241 30.89 9.76 31.12
N LEU A 242 31.54 9.66 29.97
CA LEU A 242 32.97 9.96 29.81
C LEU A 242 33.30 11.43 30.12
N GLU A 243 32.45 12.35 29.74
CA GLU A 243 32.61 13.77 30.09
C GLU A 243 32.52 14.01 31.60
N ALA A 244 31.59 13.32 32.29
CA ALA A 244 31.48 13.38 33.74
C ALA A 244 32.73 12.81 34.42
N ASP A 245 33.22 11.64 33.97
CA ASP A 245 34.43 11.00 34.50
C ASP A 245 35.68 11.90 34.29
N ARG A 246 35.81 12.49 33.09
CA ARG A 246 36.88 13.44 32.78
C ARG A 246 36.86 14.66 33.70
N LYS A 247 35.68 15.19 33.98
CA LYS A 247 35.54 16.34 34.90
C LYS A 247 35.98 15.97 36.34
N GLN A 248 35.60 14.79 36.82
CA GLN A 248 36.04 14.29 38.11
C GLN A 248 37.57 14.11 38.18
N GLU A 249 38.18 13.62 37.14
CA GLU A 249 39.62 13.43 37.06
C GLU A 249 40.36 14.76 37.04
N GLN A 250 39.82 15.74 36.31
CA GLN A 250 40.33 17.12 36.29
C GLN A 250 40.30 17.74 37.71
N GLU A 251 39.18 17.61 38.44
CA GLU A 251 39.06 18.11 39.80
C GLU A 251 40.03 17.45 40.77
N LYS A 252 40.31 16.12 40.62
CA LYS A 252 41.32 15.41 41.39
C LYS A 252 42.72 15.92 41.09
N ASN A 253 43.03 16.16 39.82
CA ASN A 253 44.30 16.70 39.38
C ASN A 253 44.55 18.11 39.95
N ASP A 254 43.54 18.96 39.91
CA ASP A 254 43.64 20.32 40.46
C ASP A 254 43.90 20.30 41.98
N LYS A 255 43.21 19.43 42.71
CA LYS A 255 43.45 19.21 44.17
C LYS A 255 44.87 18.73 44.44
N LEU A 256 45.39 17.80 43.64
CA LEU A 256 46.76 17.30 43.75
C LEU A 256 47.78 18.39 43.48
N GLN A 257 47.58 19.20 42.45
CA GLN A 257 48.44 20.36 42.13
C GLN A 257 48.49 21.38 43.28
N GLN A 258 47.33 21.66 43.91
CA GLN A 258 47.29 22.50 45.09
C GLN A 258 48.12 21.91 46.25
N LYS A 259 47.94 20.65 46.57
CA LYS A 259 48.73 19.96 47.60
C LYS A 259 50.22 20.01 47.31
N ILE A 260 50.63 19.78 46.04
CA ILE A 260 52.05 19.90 45.66
C ILE A 260 52.58 21.31 45.86
N LYS A 261 51.78 22.34 45.53
CA LYS A 261 52.17 23.76 45.79
C LYS A 261 52.37 24.02 47.29
N GLU A 262 51.47 23.55 48.15
CA GLU A 262 51.55 23.71 49.61
C GLU A 262 52.75 22.98 50.16
N THR A 263 52.94 21.70 49.79
CA THR A 263 54.09 20.89 50.22
C THR A 263 55.42 21.52 49.82
N ASN A 264 55.50 22.05 48.57
CA ASN A 264 56.67 22.73 48.09
C ASN A 264 56.96 24.04 48.89
N LYS A 265 55.90 24.77 49.30
CA LYS A 265 56.01 25.95 50.15
C LYS A 265 56.57 25.57 51.56
N ASP A 266 56.07 24.49 52.14
CA ASP A 266 56.53 23.99 53.44
C ASP A 266 57.92 23.45 53.32
N LEU A 267 58.27 22.73 52.24
CA LEU A 267 59.65 22.29 52.03
C LEU A 267 60.62 23.47 51.89
N LYS A 268 60.25 24.55 51.21
CA LYS A 268 61.08 25.75 51.17
C LYS A 268 61.30 26.39 52.57
N LYS A 269 60.20 26.46 53.40
CA LYS A 269 60.31 26.94 54.80
C LYS A 269 61.20 26.06 55.62
N ALA A 270 61.04 24.73 55.53
CA ALA A 270 61.86 23.77 56.22
C ALA A 270 63.35 23.86 55.83
N ASN A 271 63.59 23.97 54.51
CA ASN A 271 65.00 24.13 54.04
C ASN A 271 65.61 25.47 54.49
N LYS A 272 64.84 26.56 54.57
CA LYS A 272 65.31 27.84 55.15
C LYS A 272 65.66 27.68 56.63
N LYS A 273 64.83 27.03 57.42
CA LYS A 273 65.09 26.73 58.83
C LYS A 273 66.34 25.87 58.99
N ILE A 274 66.51 24.84 58.21
CA ILE A 274 67.70 23.99 58.18
C ILE A 274 68.98 24.78 57.87
N LYS A 275 68.87 25.71 56.91
CA LYS A 275 69.98 26.59 56.58
C LYS A 275 70.37 27.52 57.75
N GLU A 276 69.37 28.17 58.36
CA GLU A 276 69.52 29.06 59.50
C GLU A 276 70.10 28.26 60.69
N MET A 277 69.62 27.07 60.92
CA MET A 277 70.13 26.20 61.97
C MET A 277 71.60 25.80 61.72
N LYS A 278 72.01 25.50 60.46
CA LYS A 278 73.38 25.20 60.06
C LYS A 278 74.33 26.38 60.17
N GLU A 279 73.81 27.59 60.09
CA GLU A 279 74.57 28.85 60.19
C GLU A 279 74.67 29.33 61.67
N SER A 280 73.84 28.77 62.56
CA SER A 280 73.87 29.11 63.97
C SER A 280 75.15 28.72 64.67
N THR A 281 75.55 29.53 65.64
CA THR A 281 76.79 29.32 66.43
C THR A 281 76.73 27.96 67.18
N SER A 282 75.57 27.61 67.74
CA SER A 282 75.34 26.33 68.39
C SER A 282 75.54 25.10 67.51
N TRP A 283 75.09 25.18 66.21
CA TRP A 283 75.30 24.12 65.23
C TRP A 283 76.77 23.98 64.85
N LYS A 284 77.45 25.11 64.65
CA LYS A 284 78.86 25.16 64.29
C LYS A 284 79.75 24.53 65.43
N ILE A 285 79.45 24.94 66.67
CA ILE A 285 80.14 24.39 67.89
C ILE A 285 79.85 22.89 68.04
N GLY A 286 78.59 22.47 68.02
CA GLY A 286 78.17 21.06 68.13
C GLY A 286 78.83 20.20 67.04
N ARG A 287 78.93 20.75 65.82
CA ARG A 287 79.61 20.05 64.70
C ARG A 287 81.10 19.95 64.85
N ALA A 288 81.73 20.95 65.46
CA ALA A 288 83.15 20.87 65.81
C ALA A 288 83.44 19.87 66.87
N ILE A 289 82.62 19.82 67.94
CA ILE A 289 82.78 18.85 69.09
C ILE A 289 82.51 17.42 68.57
N THR A 290 81.59 17.18 67.72
CA THR A 290 81.21 15.85 67.22
C THR A 290 82.01 15.43 65.99
N TRP A 291 82.83 16.25 65.43
CA TRP A 291 83.61 16.00 64.20
C TRP A 291 84.52 14.78 64.35
N PRO A 292 85.27 14.56 65.50
CA PRO A 292 86.14 13.42 65.64
C PRO A 292 85.33 12.09 65.63
N VAL A 293 84.19 12.07 66.37
CA VAL A 293 83.33 10.88 66.43
C VAL A 293 82.70 10.55 65.09
N ARG A 294 82.34 11.56 64.30
CA ARG A 294 81.76 11.37 62.90
C ARG A 294 82.86 10.85 61.98
N LYS A 295 84.07 11.38 62.06
CA LYS A 295 85.20 10.93 61.23
C LYS A 295 85.53 9.45 61.56
N LEU A 296 85.47 9.06 62.82
CA LEU A 296 85.67 7.66 63.26
C LEU A 296 84.51 6.76 62.70
N LYS A 297 83.20 7.21 62.79
CA LYS A 297 82.07 6.45 62.27
C LYS A 297 82.16 6.31 60.72
N THR A 298 82.64 7.30 60.04
CA THR A 298 82.80 7.27 58.57
C THR A 298 83.94 6.33 58.16
N ILE A 299 84.98 6.30 58.90
CA ILE A 299 86.11 5.37 58.73
C ILE A 299 85.65 3.94 59.00
N LEU A 300 84.94 3.70 60.10
CA LEU A 300 84.41 2.37 60.45
C LEU A 300 83.40 1.89 59.43
N ARG A 301 82.55 2.75 58.88
CA ARG A 301 81.61 2.41 57.77
C ARG A 301 82.33 2.05 56.46
N LYS A 302 83.47 2.71 56.18
CA LYS A 302 84.30 2.35 55.03
C LYS A 302 84.99 1.00 55.19
N PHE A 303 85.33 0.63 56.46
CA PHE A 303 85.86 -0.68 56.72
C PHE A 303 84.82 -1.81 56.76
N SER A 304 83.53 -1.51 57.11
CA SER A 304 82.46 -2.49 57.08
C SER A 304 81.84 -2.77 55.65
N HIS A 305 82.15 -1.93 54.64
CA HIS A 305 81.74 -2.16 53.28
C HIS A 305 82.86 -2.66 52.36
N GLY A 306 84.01 -3.01 53.00
CA GLY A 306 85.16 -3.56 52.26
C GLY A 306 85.41 -5.04 52.56
N ILE A 307 84.45 -5.70 53.27
CA ILE A 307 84.44 -7.14 53.51
C ILE A 307 83.01 -7.67 53.23
N ALA A 308 82.65 -7.71 51.92
CA ALA A 308 81.60 -8.56 51.39
C ALA A 308 81.80 -8.65 49.86
#